data_9527be9f4963264daff5dd57e18dd75e
#
_entry.id   9527be9f4963264daff5dd57e18dd75e
#
_cell.length_a   1.000
_cell.length_b   1.000
_cell.length_c   1.000
_cell.angle_alpha   90.00
_cell.angle_beta   90.00
_cell.angle_gamma   90.00
#
_symmetry.space_group_name_H-M   'P 1'
#
loop_
_entity.id
_entity.type
_entity.pdbx_description
1 polymer ?
#
loop_
_entity_poly.entity_id
_entity_poly.type
_entity_poly.pdbx_seq_one_letter_code
_entity_poly.pdbx_strand_id
1 'polypeptide(L)'
;PVRGYYLDETRGRVLTLSYLKQVADRMAYYKLNQLQLYVEHTYLFSGLSEMWRDETPLTAEEIRELDAYCAKLHIELVPSIATFGHLYMLLSTKSYGDLCEFPDSWKEPFSFWDRMQHHTVDVSGGRAIELIKAMIEEYMALFATDKFNICADETFDLGKGKSKPLADEKGVHRLYIDYVKELCEFLVAKGKKPMFWGDIICAQPELIKELPEE
;
A
#
# COMPACT_ATOMS: atom_id res chain seq x y z
N PRO A 1 -8.79 21.19 9.77
CA PRO A 1 -8.65 19.82 10.29
C PRO A 1 -9.12 18.80 9.26
N VAL A 2 -8.42 17.68 9.16
CA VAL A 2 -8.82 16.56 8.32
C VAL A 2 -10.01 15.83 8.97
N ARG A 3 -11.01 15.53 8.17
CA ARG A 3 -12.16 14.68 8.51
C ARG A 3 -12.23 13.62 7.42
N GLY A 4 -11.40 12.59 7.59
CA GLY A 4 -11.19 11.56 6.58
C GLY A 4 -12.11 10.36 6.72
N TYR A 5 -12.29 9.66 5.61
CA TYR A 5 -12.83 8.32 5.53
C TYR A 5 -11.85 7.43 4.79
N TYR A 6 -11.57 6.25 5.36
CA TYR A 6 -10.70 5.24 4.77
C TYR A 6 -11.56 4.08 4.31
N LEU A 7 -11.47 3.74 3.03
CA LEU A 7 -12.31 2.74 2.39
C LEU A 7 -11.46 1.62 1.80
N ASP A 8 -11.72 0.40 2.24
CA ASP A 8 -11.05 -0.80 1.72
C ASP A 8 -11.70 -1.24 0.40
N GLU A 9 -10.95 -1.15 -0.69
CA GLU A 9 -11.34 -1.59 -2.03
C GLU A 9 -10.82 -2.99 -2.38
N THR A 10 -10.21 -3.68 -1.43
CA THR A 10 -9.53 -4.95 -1.68
C THR A 10 -10.28 -6.14 -1.10
N ARG A 11 -10.78 -6.01 0.13
CA ARG A 11 -11.35 -7.14 0.85
C ARG A 11 -12.84 -7.29 0.58
N GLY A 12 -13.17 -8.33 -0.19
CA GLY A 12 -14.53 -8.75 -0.47
C GLY A 12 -15.18 -8.14 -1.71
N ARG A 13 -14.82 -6.94 -2.15
CA ARG A 13 -15.32 -6.31 -3.39
C ARG A 13 -14.54 -5.07 -3.78
N VAL A 14 -14.57 -4.77 -5.08
CA VAL A 14 -14.17 -3.47 -5.64
C VAL A 14 -15.44 -2.69 -5.96
N LEU A 15 -15.54 -1.47 -5.48
CA LEU A 15 -16.68 -0.61 -5.76
C LEU A 15 -16.57 -0.02 -7.18
N THR A 16 -17.70 0.08 -7.86
CA THR A 16 -17.75 0.76 -9.16
C THR A 16 -17.52 2.26 -9.01
N LEU A 17 -16.97 2.91 -10.02
CA LEU A 17 -16.80 4.36 -10.05
C LEU A 17 -18.11 5.11 -9.72
N SER A 18 -19.25 4.62 -10.23
CA SER A 18 -20.57 5.22 -9.92
C SER A 18 -20.89 5.16 -8.43
N TYR A 19 -20.57 4.06 -7.76
CA TYR A 19 -20.81 3.94 -6.32
C TYR A 19 -19.81 4.77 -5.50
N LEU A 20 -18.54 4.84 -5.91
CA LEU A 20 -17.53 5.70 -5.28
C LEU A 20 -17.92 7.17 -5.33
N LYS A 21 -18.52 7.63 -6.44
CA LYS A 21 -19.09 8.99 -6.54
C LYS A 21 -20.23 9.20 -5.55
N GLN A 22 -21.11 8.22 -5.37
CA GLN A 22 -22.17 8.32 -4.35
C GLN A 22 -21.60 8.35 -2.92
N VAL A 23 -20.49 7.65 -2.65
CA VAL A 23 -19.76 7.78 -1.37
C VAL A 23 -19.26 9.20 -1.19
N ALA A 24 -18.62 9.79 -2.22
CA ALA A 24 -18.15 11.17 -2.20
C ALA A 24 -19.29 12.19 -1.96
N ASP A 25 -20.46 12.00 -2.59
CA ASP A 25 -21.64 12.85 -2.36
C ASP A 25 -22.09 12.81 -0.89
N ARG A 26 -22.15 11.62 -0.31
CA ARG A 26 -22.49 11.46 1.12
C ARG A 26 -21.42 12.08 2.03
N MET A 27 -20.15 11.92 1.70
CA MET A 27 -19.05 12.55 2.42
C MET A 27 -19.16 14.07 2.41
N ALA A 28 -19.45 14.66 1.24
CA ALA A 28 -19.68 16.11 1.12
C ALA A 28 -20.86 16.56 1.97
N TYR A 29 -21.97 15.82 1.96
CA TYR A 29 -23.14 16.11 2.81
C TYR A 29 -22.80 16.14 4.30
N TYR A 30 -21.98 15.17 4.77
CA TYR A 30 -21.51 15.12 6.16
C TYR A 30 -20.25 15.96 6.43
N LYS A 31 -19.80 16.76 5.45
CA LYS A 31 -18.62 17.63 5.56
C LYS A 31 -17.32 16.89 5.85
N LEU A 32 -17.21 15.65 5.39
CA LEU A 32 -15.94 14.95 5.32
C LEU A 32 -15.14 15.50 4.14
N ASN A 33 -13.82 15.62 4.28
CA ASN A 33 -12.99 16.33 3.32
C ASN A 33 -11.76 15.56 2.84
N GLN A 34 -11.63 14.30 3.20
CA GLN A 34 -10.57 13.42 2.70
C GLN A 34 -11.10 12.00 2.54
N LEU A 35 -10.88 11.40 1.37
CA LEU A 35 -11.13 9.99 1.09
C LEU A 35 -9.80 9.30 0.79
N GLN A 36 -9.53 8.20 1.46
CA GLN A 36 -8.43 7.31 1.12
C GLN A 36 -9.01 5.98 0.63
N LEU A 37 -8.54 5.50 -0.52
CA LEU A 37 -8.88 4.19 -1.05
C LEU A 37 -7.72 3.24 -0.78
N TYR A 38 -7.96 2.20 0.01
CA TYR A 38 -6.98 1.15 0.25
C TYR A 38 -7.00 0.13 -0.88
N VAL A 39 -5.85 -0.07 -1.49
CA VAL A 39 -5.65 -0.96 -2.62
C VAL A 39 -4.45 -1.88 -2.36
N GLU A 40 -4.62 -3.16 -2.64
CA GLU A 40 -3.51 -4.13 -2.75
C GLU A 40 -3.31 -4.49 -4.23
N HIS A 41 -4.28 -5.15 -4.84
CA HIS A 41 -4.27 -5.65 -6.21
C HIS A 41 -5.43 -5.12 -7.07
N THR A 42 -6.26 -4.28 -6.52
CA THR A 42 -7.52 -3.82 -7.10
C THR A 42 -7.41 -2.52 -7.90
N TYR A 43 -6.19 -2.19 -8.31
CA TYR A 43 -5.88 -1.26 -9.37
C TYR A 43 -5.16 -2.01 -10.50
N LEU A 44 -5.39 -1.58 -11.74
CA LEU A 44 -4.86 -2.21 -12.97
C LEU A 44 -3.41 -1.78 -13.21
N PHE A 45 -2.50 -2.24 -12.33
CA PHE A 45 -1.07 -1.96 -12.47
C PHE A 45 -0.49 -2.52 -13.75
N SER A 46 0.27 -1.70 -14.48
CA SER A 46 0.90 -2.07 -15.73
C SER A 46 1.92 -3.19 -15.52
N GLY A 47 1.85 -4.23 -16.36
CA GLY A 47 2.78 -5.35 -16.30
C GLY A 47 2.57 -6.34 -15.17
N LEU A 48 1.61 -6.12 -14.25
CA LEU A 48 1.33 -6.97 -13.11
C LEU A 48 0.05 -7.83 -13.29
N SER A 49 -0.25 -8.25 -14.52
CA SER A 49 -1.52 -8.93 -14.84
C SER A 49 -1.76 -10.23 -14.06
N GLU A 50 -0.71 -10.93 -13.62
CA GLU A 50 -0.87 -12.10 -12.76
C GLU A 50 -1.52 -11.78 -11.41
N MET A 51 -1.33 -10.54 -10.93
CA MET A 51 -1.83 -10.08 -9.64
C MET A 51 -3.34 -9.79 -9.67
N TRP A 52 -3.86 -9.27 -10.76
CA TRP A 52 -5.24 -8.74 -10.84
C TRP A 52 -6.13 -9.38 -11.91
N ARG A 53 -5.62 -10.36 -12.71
CA ARG A 53 -6.34 -10.93 -13.87
C ARG A 53 -7.70 -11.57 -13.55
N ASP A 54 -7.87 -12.07 -12.33
CA ASP A 54 -9.10 -12.75 -11.90
C ASP A 54 -10.03 -11.83 -11.08
N GLU A 55 -9.73 -10.52 -11.09
CA GLU A 55 -10.42 -9.48 -10.35
C GLU A 55 -11.02 -8.41 -11.31
N THR A 56 -11.69 -7.44 -10.75
CA THR A 56 -12.21 -6.27 -11.49
C THR A 56 -11.57 -4.99 -10.97
N PRO A 57 -10.27 -4.77 -11.24
CA PRO A 57 -9.52 -3.63 -10.69
C PRO A 57 -10.01 -2.32 -11.29
N LEU A 58 -9.88 -1.24 -10.50
CA LEU A 58 -10.08 0.13 -10.98
C LEU A 58 -9.03 0.49 -12.03
N THR A 59 -9.45 1.19 -13.06
CA THR A 59 -8.57 1.69 -14.12
C THR A 59 -8.00 3.06 -13.79
N ALA A 60 -6.94 3.46 -14.49
CA ALA A 60 -6.35 4.79 -14.36
C ALA A 60 -7.35 5.91 -14.71
N GLU A 61 -8.20 5.68 -15.70
CA GLU A 61 -9.26 6.61 -16.10
C GLU A 61 -10.30 6.79 -15.00
N GLU A 62 -10.74 5.70 -14.37
CA GLU A 62 -11.71 5.72 -13.27
C GLU A 62 -11.15 6.47 -12.05
N ILE A 63 -9.88 6.23 -11.69
CA ILE A 63 -9.23 6.94 -10.59
C ILE A 63 -9.13 8.44 -10.88
N ARG A 64 -8.66 8.84 -12.07
CA ARG A 64 -8.59 10.28 -12.45
C ARG A 64 -9.95 10.94 -12.46
N GLU A 65 -10.98 10.23 -12.94
CA GLU A 65 -12.35 10.74 -12.95
C GLU A 65 -12.90 10.90 -11.52
N LEU A 66 -12.59 9.96 -10.62
CA LEU A 66 -12.95 10.05 -9.21
C LEU A 66 -12.21 11.21 -8.53
N ASP A 67 -10.91 11.38 -8.78
CA ASP A 67 -10.11 12.47 -8.22
C ASP A 67 -10.70 13.84 -8.61
N ALA A 68 -10.99 14.02 -9.90
CA ALA A 68 -11.62 15.23 -10.39
C ALA A 68 -13.04 15.44 -9.83
N TYR A 69 -13.78 14.36 -9.56
CA TYR A 69 -15.11 14.44 -8.96
C TYR A 69 -15.03 14.84 -7.48
N CYS A 70 -14.15 14.22 -6.71
CA CYS A 70 -13.89 14.55 -5.31
C CYS A 70 -13.45 16.02 -5.14
N ALA A 71 -12.56 16.50 -6.02
CA ALA A 71 -12.10 17.90 -6.00
C ALA A 71 -13.25 18.90 -6.13
N LYS A 72 -14.26 18.64 -6.98
CA LYS A 72 -15.47 19.49 -7.10
C LYS A 72 -16.29 19.55 -5.82
N LEU A 73 -16.19 18.51 -4.99
CA LEU A 73 -16.87 18.40 -3.70
C LEU A 73 -16.01 18.87 -2.52
N HIS A 74 -14.84 19.44 -2.79
CA HIS A 74 -13.83 19.82 -1.78
C HIS A 74 -13.37 18.64 -0.91
N ILE A 75 -13.29 17.45 -1.52
CA ILE A 75 -12.77 16.24 -0.92
C ILE A 75 -11.42 15.96 -1.58
N GLU A 76 -10.38 15.80 -0.78
CA GLU A 76 -9.08 15.34 -1.21
C GLU A 76 -9.10 13.82 -1.36
N LEU A 77 -8.82 13.29 -2.55
CA LEU A 77 -8.63 11.86 -2.77
C LEU A 77 -7.15 11.53 -2.55
N VAL A 78 -6.87 10.64 -1.60
CA VAL A 78 -5.49 10.26 -1.23
C VAL A 78 -5.25 8.81 -1.63
N PRO A 79 -4.19 8.53 -2.42
CA PRO A 79 -3.77 7.16 -2.73
C PRO A 79 -3.30 6.43 -1.47
N SER A 80 -3.69 5.17 -1.35
CA SER A 80 -3.27 4.29 -0.26
C SER A 80 -3.08 2.89 -0.82
N ILE A 81 -1.83 2.40 -0.85
CA ILE A 81 -1.53 1.05 -1.35
C ILE A 81 -0.69 0.27 -0.35
N ALA A 82 -0.94 -1.05 -0.27
CA ALA A 82 -0.05 -1.95 0.45
C ALA A 82 1.32 -1.98 -0.21
N THR A 83 2.38 -1.74 0.57
CA THR A 83 3.74 -1.69 0.06
C THR A 83 4.71 -2.62 0.80
N PHE A 84 4.30 -3.20 1.91
CA PHE A 84 5.17 -4.01 2.76
C PHE A 84 4.53 -5.35 3.15
N GLY A 85 3.48 -5.34 4.00
CA GLY A 85 2.59 -6.47 4.26
C GLY A 85 1.43 -6.53 3.26
N HIS A 86 0.54 -7.51 3.40
CA HIS A 86 -0.71 -7.65 2.66
C HIS A 86 -0.59 -7.77 1.13
N LEU A 87 0.52 -8.30 0.63
CA LEU A 87 0.79 -8.42 -0.80
C LEU A 87 0.50 -9.82 -1.36
N TYR A 88 -0.49 -10.53 -0.78
CA TYR A 88 -0.83 -11.91 -1.16
C TYR A 88 -0.96 -12.09 -2.67
N MET A 89 -1.79 -11.27 -3.33
CA MET A 89 -2.10 -11.44 -4.76
C MET A 89 -0.89 -11.20 -5.65
N LEU A 90 0.05 -10.35 -5.24
CA LEU A 90 1.32 -10.14 -5.93
C LEU A 90 2.30 -11.29 -5.65
N LEU A 91 2.55 -11.56 -4.37
CA LEU A 91 3.61 -12.46 -3.93
C LEU A 91 3.23 -13.94 -4.03
N SER A 92 1.97 -14.27 -4.27
CA SER A 92 1.52 -15.63 -4.60
C SER A 92 1.54 -15.94 -6.11
N THR A 93 2.03 -15.01 -6.93
CA THR A 93 2.19 -15.27 -8.37
C THR A 93 3.50 -16.01 -8.67
N LYS A 94 3.55 -16.65 -9.83
CA LYS A 94 4.76 -17.35 -10.27
C LYS A 94 5.91 -16.38 -10.55
N SER A 95 5.60 -15.19 -11.07
CA SER A 95 6.62 -14.21 -11.50
C SER A 95 7.20 -13.40 -10.33
N TYR A 96 6.48 -13.29 -9.21
CA TYR A 96 6.87 -12.42 -8.10
C TYR A 96 6.95 -13.12 -6.74
N GLY A 97 6.64 -14.42 -6.68
CA GLY A 97 6.70 -15.20 -5.43
C GLY A 97 8.09 -15.21 -4.78
N ASP A 98 9.15 -15.08 -5.58
CA ASP A 98 10.53 -14.98 -5.08
C ASP A 98 10.83 -13.68 -4.33
N LEU A 99 9.95 -12.68 -4.39
CA LEU A 99 10.04 -11.43 -3.65
C LEU A 99 9.39 -11.49 -2.26
N CYS A 100 8.78 -12.63 -1.90
CA CYS A 100 8.18 -12.86 -0.60
C CYS A 100 9.23 -13.30 0.43
N GLU A 101 9.01 -12.96 1.71
CA GLU A 101 9.76 -13.54 2.83
C GLU A 101 9.78 -15.06 2.77
N PHE A 102 8.66 -15.67 2.41
CA PHE A 102 8.50 -17.11 2.19
C PHE A 102 8.22 -17.39 0.71
N PRO A 103 9.25 -17.54 -0.13
CA PRO A 103 9.09 -17.58 -1.59
C PRO A 103 8.28 -18.78 -2.11
N ASP A 104 8.13 -19.82 -1.31
CA ASP A 104 7.35 -21.01 -1.67
C ASP A 104 5.92 -21.00 -1.13
N SER A 105 5.51 -19.97 -0.40
CA SER A 105 4.19 -19.86 0.22
C SER A 105 3.04 -19.91 -0.79
N TRP A 106 3.27 -19.46 -2.03
CA TRP A 106 2.28 -19.52 -3.12
C TRP A 106 1.86 -20.95 -3.51
N LYS A 107 2.62 -21.97 -3.12
CA LYS A 107 2.32 -23.38 -3.36
C LYS A 107 1.29 -23.94 -2.38
N GLU A 108 1.10 -23.28 -1.26
CA GLU A 108 0.21 -23.71 -0.19
C GLU A 108 -1.12 -22.93 -0.25
N PRO A 109 -2.26 -23.60 -0.06
CA PRO A 109 -3.52 -22.89 0.06
C PRO A 109 -3.57 -22.12 1.38
N PHE A 110 -3.93 -20.84 1.30
CA PHE A 110 -4.13 -20.00 2.47
C PHE A 110 -5.62 -19.79 2.72
N SER A 111 -6.00 -19.84 3.99
CA SER A 111 -7.30 -19.34 4.40
C SER A 111 -7.37 -17.81 4.24
N PHE A 112 -8.58 -17.25 4.27
CA PHE A 112 -8.75 -15.79 4.23
C PHE A 112 -7.96 -15.09 5.36
N TRP A 113 -7.88 -15.70 6.55
CA TRP A 113 -7.16 -15.14 7.69
C TRP A 113 -5.64 -15.21 7.48
N ASP A 114 -5.12 -16.34 7.00
CA ASP A 114 -3.69 -16.46 6.68
C ASP A 114 -3.31 -15.44 5.60
N ARG A 115 -4.17 -15.27 4.57
CA ARG A 115 -3.97 -14.28 3.52
C ARG A 115 -3.82 -12.85 4.07
N MET A 116 -4.57 -12.48 5.11
CA MET A 116 -4.47 -11.16 5.73
C MET A 116 -3.22 -10.96 6.59
N GLN A 117 -2.61 -12.04 7.09
CA GLN A 117 -1.49 -11.98 8.02
C GLN A 117 -0.12 -12.22 7.36
N HIS A 118 -0.08 -12.78 6.17
CA HIS A 118 1.14 -13.21 5.50
C HIS A 118 1.40 -12.43 4.22
N HIS A 119 2.47 -12.81 3.51
CA HIS A 119 2.92 -12.17 2.27
C HIS A 119 3.51 -10.78 2.47
N THR A 120 4.52 -10.74 3.34
CA THR A 120 5.43 -9.61 3.52
C THR A 120 6.54 -9.67 2.47
N VAL A 121 6.93 -8.51 1.98
CA VAL A 121 8.04 -8.36 1.03
C VAL A 121 9.37 -8.72 1.67
N ASP A 122 10.21 -9.45 0.96
CA ASP A 122 11.59 -9.70 1.33
C ASP A 122 12.45 -8.43 1.20
N VAL A 123 12.98 -7.96 2.32
CA VAL A 123 13.84 -6.77 2.38
C VAL A 123 15.34 -7.08 2.25
N SER A 124 15.72 -8.34 2.11
CA SER A 124 17.13 -8.75 1.99
C SER A 124 17.73 -8.47 0.62
N GLY A 125 16.88 -8.19 -0.40
CA GLY A 125 17.27 -7.89 -1.77
C GLY A 125 16.60 -6.66 -2.33
N GLY A 126 17.29 -5.89 -3.17
CA GLY A 126 16.78 -4.63 -3.73
C GLY A 126 15.66 -4.78 -4.76
N ARG A 127 15.41 -5.96 -5.31
CA ARG A 127 14.44 -6.16 -6.40
C ARG A 127 12.99 -5.89 -5.95
N ALA A 128 12.65 -6.26 -4.73
CA ALA A 128 11.30 -6.07 -4.21
C ALA A 128 10.97 -4.58 -4.03
N ILE A 129 11.85 -3.82 -3.40
CA ILE A 129 11.61 -2.39 -3.18
C ILE A 129 11.54 -1.59 -4.49
N GLU A 130 12.32 -1.97 -5.50
CA GLU A 130 12.25 -1.32 -6.82
C GLU A 130 10.90 -1.60 -7.52
N LEU A 131 10.33 -2.81 -7.39
CA LEU A 131 8.98 -3.08 -7.88
C LEU A 131 7.94 -2.25 -7.15
N ILE A 132 8.04 -2.15 -5.83
CA ILE A 132 7.12 -1.34 -5.02
C ILE A 132 7.22 0.15 -5.37
N LYS A 133 8.42 0.68 -5.57
CA LYS A 133 8.62 2.07 -6.04
C LYS A 133 7.97 2.31 -7.41
N ALA A 134 8.07 1.35 -8.33
CA ALA A 134 7.41 1.45 -9.62
C ALA A 134 5.88 1.46 -9.50
N MET A 135 5.30 0.63 -8.62
CA MET A 135 3.86 0.66 -8.33
C MET A 135 3.43 2.00 -7.72
N ILE A 136 4.20 2.52 -6.76
CA ILE A 136 3.95 3.83 -6.16
C ILE A 136 3.98 4.93 -7.23
N GLU A 137 5.00 4.94 -8.09
CA GLU A 137 5.17 5.96 -9.14
C GLU A 137 4.02 5.95 -10.15
N GLU A 138 3.60 4.77 -10.60
CA GLU A 138 2.45 4.62 -11.50
C GLU A 138 1.17 5.14 -10.85
N TYR A 139 0.90 4.73 -9.60
CA TYR A 139 -0.35 5.06 -8.94
C TYR A 139 -0.43 6.52 -8.51
N MET A 140 0.65 7.09 -7.94
CA MET A 140 0.65 8.48 -7.48
C MET A 140 0.43 9.51 -8.59
N ALA A 141 0.75 9.16 -9.84
CA ALA A 141 0.57 10.03 -11.00
C ALA A 141 -0.91 10.27 -11.37
N LEU A 142 -1.83 9.54 -10.74
CA LEU A 142 -3.27 9.64 -10.99
C LEU A 142 -3.97 10.66 -10.10
N PHE A 143 -3.30 11.18 -9.07
CA PHE A 143 -3.89 11.98 -7.99
C PHE A 143 -3.29 13.39 -7.94
N ALA A 144 -4.17 14.37 -7.71
CA ALA A 144 -3.75 15.76 -7.56
C ALA A 144 -3.12 16.07 -6.18
N THR A 145 -3.38 15.26 -5.16
CA THR A 145 -2.86 15.45 -3.79
C THR A 145 -1.34 15.32 -3.71
N ASP A 146 -0.74 16.01 -2.76
CA ASP A 146 0.67 15.84 -2.38
C ASP A 146 0.89 14.68 -1.36
N LYS A 147 -0.17 14.04 -0.87
CA LYS A 147 -0.09 12.93 0.09
C LYS A 147 -0.06 11.58 -0.58
N PHE A 148 0.60 10.61 0.05
CA PHE A 148 0.61 9.21 -0.35
C PHE A 148 0.72 8.31 0.87
N ASN A 149 -0.24 7.40 1.05
CA ASN A 149 -0.21 6.42 2.13
C ASN A 149 0.39 5.10 1.64
N ILE A 150 1.57 4.77 2.15
CA ILE A 150 2.28 3.52 1.84
C ILE A 150 1.80 2.34 2.71
N CYS A 151 0.86 2.54 3.60
CA CYS A 151 0.36 1.56 4.57
C CYS A 151 1.47 1.04 5.50
N ALA A 152 2.23 0.04 5.09
CA ALA A 152 3.36 -0.56 5.79
C ALA A 152 3.00 -1.16 7.16
N ASP A 153 1.75 -1.58 7.33
CA ASP A 153 1.21 -2.23 8.53
C ASP A 153 1.40 -3.76 8.49
N GLU A 154 1.22 -4.37 9.65
CA GLU A 154 1.08 -5.81 9.85
C GLU A 154 2.12 -6.70 9.13
N THR A 155 3.40 -6.32 9.18
CA THR A 155 4.51 -7.04 8.55
C THR A 155 4.91 -8.29 9.33
N PHE A 156 3.95 -9.20 9.54
CA PHE A 156 4.10 -10.36 10.45
C PHE A 156 5.21 -11.34 10.07
N ASP A 157 5.55 -11.44 8.79
CA ASP A 157 6.58 -12.38 8.30
C ASP A 157 7.99 -11.77 8.30
N LEU A 158 8.13 -10.47 8.51
CA LEU A 158 9.42 -9.78 8.47
C LEU A 158 10.44 -10.39 9.42
N GLY A 159 11.60 -10.73 8.92
CA GLY A 159 12.68 -11.34 9.69
C GLY A 159 12.46 -12.83 10.03
N LYS A 160 11.47 -13.48 9.43
CA LYS A 160 11.19 -14.90 9.71
C LYS A 160 11.54 -15.84 8.55
N GLY A 161 11.66 -15.29 7.34
CA GLY A 161 11.99 -16.01 6.13
C GLY A 161 13.36 -15.64 5.58
N LYS A 162 13.41 -15.13 4.36
CA LYS A 162 14.66 -14.76 3.66
C LYS A 162 15.45 -13.67 4.38
N SER A 163 14.78 -12.70 4.96
CA SER A 163 15.45 -11.63 5.71
C SER A 163 15.87 -12.03 7.14
N LYS A 164 15.63 -13.29 7.56
CA LYS A 164 15.99 -13.76 8.90
C LYS A 164 17.46 -13.52 9.28
N PRO A 165 18.46 -13.80 8.43
CA PRO A 165 19.86 -13.54 8.78
C PRO A 165 20.13 -12.06 9.08
N LEU A 166 19.51 -11.14 8.35
CA LEU A 166 19.61 -9.70 8.61
C LEU A 166 18.88 -9.30 9.89
N ALA A 167 17.73 -9.93 10.18
CA ALA A 167 16.99 -9.70 11.42
C ALA A 167 17.75 -10.19 12.64
N ASP A 168 18.46 -11.32 12.55
CA ASP A 168 19.32 -11.83 13.61
C ASP A 168 20.52 -10.90 13.87
N GLU A 169 21.02 -10.21 12.85
CA GLU A 169 22.13 -9.25 12.96
C GLU A 169 21.69 -7.87 13.46
N LYS A 170 20.63 -7.30 12.85
CA LYS A 170 20.25 -5.90 13.02
C LYS A 170 19.00 -5.68 13.88
N GLY A 171 18.20 -6.72 14.04
CA GLY A 171 16.87 -6.66 14.66
C GLY A 171 15.75 -6.33 13.65
N VAL A 172 14.58 -6.90 13.89
CA VAL A 172 13.41 -6.76 13.00
C VAL A 172 12.95 -5.30 12.84
N HIS A 173 12.96 -4.54 13.94
CA HIS A 173 12.55 -3.13 13.90
C HIS A 173 13.49 -2.27 13.06
N ARG A 174 14.80 -2.62 13.03
CA ARG A 174 15.77 -1.94 12.14
C ARG A 174 15.43 -2.21 10.68
N LEU A 175 15.11 -3.45 10.32
CA LEU A 175 14.70 -3.79 8.96
C LEU A 175 13.44 -3.04 8.54
N TYR A 176 12.47 -2.95 9.46
CA TYR A 176 11.23 -2.23 9.22
C TYR A 176 11.49 -0.75 8.92
N ILE A 177 12.24 -0.06 9.80
CA ILE A 177 12.46 1.38 9.65
C ILE A 177 13.31 1.71 8.43
N ASP A 178 14.33 0.90 8.11
CA ASP A 178 15.17 1.09 6.94
C ASP A 178 14.33 1.04 5.65
N TYR A 179 13.40 0.08 5.56
CA TYR A 179 12.51 -0.07 4.41
C TYR A 179 11.51 1.10 4.31
N VAL A 180 10.83 1.44 5.40
CA VAL A 180 9.87 2.56 5.43
C VAL A 180 10.57 3.88 5.10
N LYS A 181 11.77 4.11 5.66
CA LYS A 181 12.58 5.29 5.39
C LYS A 181 12.90 5.43 3.90
N GLU A 182 13.33 4.35 3.26
CA GLU A 182 13.66 4.37 1.82
C GLU A 182 12.44 4.74 0.97
N LEU A 183 11.24 4.24 1.30
CA LEU A 183 10.00 4.62 0.62
C LEU A 183 9.60 6.07 0.91
N CYS A 184 9.75 6.53 2.15
CA CYS A 184 9.49 7.93 2.50
C CYS A 184 10.42 8.89 1.77
N GLU A 185 11.73 8.61 1.75
CA GLU A 185 12.72 9.41 1.01
C GLU A 185 12.42 9.43 -0.50
N PHE A 186 12.02 8.29 -1.07
CA PHE A 186 11.58 8.22 -2.47
C PHE A 186 10.38 9.13 -2.75
N LEU A 187 9.36 9.12 -1.88
CA LEU A 187 8.18 9.97 -2.03
C LEU A 187 8.49 11.45 -1.84
N VAL A 188 9.28 11.81 -0.84
CA VAL A 188 9.73 13.18 -0.59
C VAL A 188 10.51 13.73 -1.78
N ALA A 189 11.41 12.93 -2.37
CA ALA A 189 12.14 13.30 -3.60
C ALA A 189 11.23 13.56 -4.81
N LYS A 190 10.00 13.00 -4.80
CA LYS A 190 8.94 13.25 -5.80
C LYS A 190 7.98 14.38 -5.38
N GLY A 191 8.26 15.10 -4.29
CA GLY A 191 7.41 16.18 -3.77
C GLY A 191 6.13 15.70 -3.10
N LYS A 192 6.10 14.45 -2.64
CA LYS A 192 4.96 13.88 -1.92
C LYS A 192 5.21 13.84 -0.41
N LYS A 193 4.13 13.86 0.36
CA LYS A 193 4.11 13.70 1.81
C LYS A 193 3.73 12.26 2.15
N PRO A 194 4.67 11.42 2.59
CA PRO A 194 4.38 10.04 2.93
C PRO A 194 3.51 9.94 4.18
N MET A 195 2.61 8.97 4.16
CA MET A 195 1.80 8.54 5.30
C MET A 195 1.97 7.03 5.45
N PHE A 196 1.90 6.53 6.68
CA PHE A 196 1.89 5.10 6.97
C PHE A 196 1.20 4.81 8.30
N TRP A 197 0.89 3.55 8.56
CA TRP A 197 0.25 3.13 9.81
C TRP A 197 1.27 3.04 10.95
N GLY A 198 0.86 3.44 12.13
CA GLY A 198 1.74 3.54 13.31
C GLY A 198 1.86 2.26 14.15
N ASP A 199 1.19 1.17 13.79
CA ASP A 199 1.10 -0.06 14.59
C ASP A 199 2.47 -0.64 14.93
N ILE A 200 3.37 -0.75 13.95
CA ILE A 200 4.73 -1.30 14.15
C ILE A 200 5.64 -0.29 14.85
N ILE A 201 5.67 0.97 14.38
CA ILE A 201 6.61 1.98 14.92
C ILE A 201 6.28 2.37 16.35
N CYS A 202 5.02 2.23 16.79
CA CYS A 202 4.62 2.47 18.18
C CYS A 202 5.30 1.55 19.19
N ALA A 203 5.84 0.40 18.75
CA ALA A 203 6.64 -0.46 19.61
C ALA A 203 8.05 0.10 19.92
N GLN A 204 8.59 0.95 19.03
CA GLN A 204 9.86 1.66 19.18
C GLN A 204 9.77 3.09 18.62
N PRO A 205 9.07 3.99 19.30
CA PRO A 205 8.72 5.31 18.78
C PRO A 205 9.92 6.23 18.56
N GLU A 206 11.07 5.94 19.16
CA GLU A 206 12.32 6.68 18.93
C GLU A 206 12.81 6.58 17.49
N LEU A 207 12.49 5.50 16.78
CA LEU A 207 12.89 5.30 15.38
C LEU A 207 12.20 6.26 14.42
N ILE A 208 11.09 6.89 14.80
CA ILE A 208 10.40 7.88 13.97
C ILE A 208 11.30 9.08 13.64
N LYS A 209 12.26 9.39 14.50
CA LYS A 209 13.22 10.49 14.31
C LYS A 209 14.18 10.27 13.14
N GLU A 210 14.24 9.05 12.62
CA GLU A 210 15.08 8.71 11.49
C GLU A 210 14.38 8.89 10.14
N LEU A 211 13.07 9.11 10.16
CA LEU A 211 12.27 9.40 8.97
C LEU A 211 12.41 10.87 8.57
N PRO A 212 12.14 11.23 7.30
CA PRO A 212 12.09 12.62 6.87
C PRO A 212 11.10 13.45 7.72
N GLU A 213 11.46 14.69 8.02
CA GLU A 213 10.66 15.63 8.84
C GLU A 213 9.56 16.37 8.04
N GLU A 214 8.90 15.74 7.06
CA GLU A 214 7.91 16.44 6.20
C GLU A 214 6.48 15.90 6.34
#